data_5644e36c6d8b459ca8c2d2e247b94402
#
_entry.id   5644e36c6d8b459ca8c2d2e247b94402
#
_cell.length_a   1.000
_cell.length_b   1.000
_cell.length_c   1.000
_cell.angle_alpha   90.00
_cell.angle_beta   90.00
_cell.angle_gamma   90.00
#
_symmetry.space_group_name_H-M   'P 1'
#
loop_
_entity.id
_entity.type
_entity.pdbx_description
1 polymer ?
#
loop_
_entity_poly.entity_id
_entity_poly.type
_entity_poly.pdbx_seq_one_letter_code
_entity_poly.pdbx_strand_id
1 'polypeptide(L)'
;MPRPKNKKELLEAANGGFQKLQEMISSLTPIELDTPFDFSADEKKKEAHWGRDKNLRDVLAHLYEWHRMLLRWVESNYYQGLNEPFLPLPYNWKTYGDLNVEFWKKHQTTSLEDISAMLNQTHEEVLFLAEKMPEEDLFEKGKYKWTGTS
;
A
#
# COMPACT_ATOMS: atom_id res chain seq x y z
N MET A 1 3.88 -1.58 -17.07
CA MET A 1 5.22 -1.29 -16.55
C MET A 1 5.90 -2.58 -16.13
N PRO A 2 7.12 -2.87 -16.61
CA PRO A 2 7.83 -4.07 -16.19
C PRO A 2 8.17 -4.02 -14.70
N ARG A 3 8.20 -5.18 -14.05
CA ARG A 3 8.59 -5.26 -12.64
C ARG A 3 10.07 -4.90 -12.48
N PRO A 4 10.44 -4.13 -11.43
CA PRO A 4 11.84 -3.87 -11.12
C PRO A 4 12.63 -5.17 -10.96
N LYS A 5 13.88 -5.18 -11.46
CA LYS A 5 14.76 -6.36 -11.43
C LYS A 5 15.93 -6.21 -10.46
N ASN A 6 16.14 -5.02 -9.93
CA ASN A 6 17.19 -4.70 -9.00
C ASN A 6 16.76 -3.56 -8.06
N LYS A 7 17.54 -3.32 -7.03
CA LYS A 7 17.26 -2.29 -6.03
C LYS A 7 17.12 -0.89 -6.64
N LYS A 8 17.99 -0.52 -7.57
CA LYS A 8 17.94 0.79 -8.23
C LYS A 8 16.61 1.01 -8.94
N GLU A 9 16.22 0.03 -9.77
CA GLU A 9 14.93 0.10 -10.48
C GLU A 9 13.74 0.13 -9.52
N LEU A 10 13.82 -0.60 -8.39
CA LEU A 10 12.77 -0.61 -7.37
C LEU A 10 12.61 0.78 -6.75
N LEU A 11 13.69 1.41 -6.33
CA LEU A 11 13.67 2.72 -5.72
C LEU A 11 13.20 3.80 -6.71
N GLU A 12 13.66 3.74 -7.95
CA GLU A 12 13.23 4.65 -9.02
C GLU A 12 11.73 4.50 -9.31
N ALA A 13 11.23 3.27 -9.39
CA ALA A 13 9.82 3.01 -9.64
C ALA A 13 8.94 3.48 -8.46
N ALA A 14 9.37 3.21 -7.23
CA ALA A 14 8.66 3.62 -6.02
C ALA A 14 8.59 5.15 -5.90
N ASN A 15 9.70 5.84 -6.06
CA ASN A 15 9.75 7.31 -6.02
C ASN A 15 8.97 7.93 -7.17
N GLY A 16 9.17 7.44 -8.39
CA GLY A 16 8.48 7.96 -9.57
C GLY A 16 6.97 7.76 -9.51
N GLY A 17 6.52 6.61 -9.06
CA GLY A 17 5.09 6.32 -8.89
C GLY A 17 4.45 7.19 -7.81
N PHE A 18 5.12 7.36 -6.69
CA PHE A 18 4.63 8.21 -5.60
C PHE A 18 4.61 9.70 -5.99
N GLN A 19 5.65 10.17 -6.69
CA GLN A 19 5.68 11.54 -7.21
C GLN A 19 4.51 11.80 -8.16
N LYS A 20 4.22 10.88 -9.08
CA LYS A 20 3.06 11.01 -9.98
C LYS A 20 1.74 11.08 -9.21
N LEU A 21 1.59 10.29 -8.15
CA LEU A 21 0.41 10.36 -7.28
C LEU A 21 0.30 11.75 -6.63
N GLN A 22 1.39 12.28 -6.09
CA GLN A 22 1.41 13.60 -5.46
C GLN A 22 1.12 14.73 -6.45
N GLU A 23 1.67 14.66 -7.66
CA GLU A 23 1.40 15.62 -8.74
C GLU A 23 -0.08 15.59 -9.14
N MET A 24 -0.66 14.40 -9.28
CA MET A 24 -2.09 14.26 -9.56
C MET A 24 -2.94 14.89 -8.46
N ILE A 25 -2.66 14.57 -7.19
CA ILE A 25 -3.39 15.16 -6.05
C ILE A 25 -3.29 16.68 -6.04
N SER A 26 -2.07 17.22 -6.28
CA SER A 26 -1.83 18.66 -6.32
C SER A 26 -2.56 19.36 -7.47
N SER A 27 -2.86 18.64 -8.55
CA SER A 27 -3.60 19.17 -9.69
C SER A 27 -5.11 19.24 -9.47
N LEU A 28 -5.64 18.56 -8.45
CA LEU A 28 -7.07 18.53 -8.18
C LEU A 28 -7.53 19.82 -7.49
N THR A 29 -8.72 20.30 -7.88
CA THR A 29 -9.38 21.41 -7.20
C THR A 29 -9.91 20.96 -5.83
N PRO A 30 -10.21 21.88 -4.88
CA PRO A 30 -10.85 21.52 -3.62
C PRO A 30 -12.17 20.75 -3.80
N ILE A 31 -12.95 21.08 -4.82
CA ILE A 31 -14.20 20.37 -5.15
C ILE A 31 -13.91 18.94 -5.57
N GLU A 32 -12.93 18.72 -6.47
CA GLU A 32 -12.53 17.40 -6.93
C GLU A 32 -11.97 16.54 -5.79
N LEU A 33 -11.20 17.13 -4.86
CA LEU A 33 -10.68 16.42 -3.68
C LEU A 33 -11.80 15.89 -2.76
N ASP A 34 -12.91 16.60 -2.67
CA ASP A 34 -14.04 16.25 -1.80
C ASP A 34 -15.15 15.49 -2.53
N THR A 35 -15.11 15.43 -3.88
CA THR A 35 -16.14 14.77 -4.68
C THR A 35 -16.04 13.25 -4.56
N PRO A 36 -17.10 12.55 -4.13
CA PRO A 36 -17.13 11.10 -4.11
C PRO A 36 -17.02 10.49 -5.51
N PHE A 37 -16.32 9.36 -5.62
CA PHE A 37 -16.27 8.58 -6.85
C PHE A 37 -17.61 7.87 -7.08
N ASP A 38 -18.05 7.83 -8.32
CA ASP A 38 -19.21 7.06 -8.74
C ASP A 38 -18.87 6.17 -9.95
N PHE A 39 -18.71 4.89 -9.68
CA PHE A 39 -18.46 3.87 -10.70
C PHE A 39 -19.66 2.96 -10.93
N SER A 40 -20.82 3.29 -10.38
CA SER A 40 -22.04 2.45 -10.43
C SER A 40 -22.50 2.14 -11.85
N ALA A 41 -22.28 3.06 -12.80
CA ALA A 41 -22.62 2.89 -14.20
C ALA A 41 -21.53 2.21 -15.05
N ASP A 42 -20.35 1.96 -14.50
CA ASP A 42 -19.25 1.33 -15.23
C ASP A 42 -19.27 -0.19 -15.05
N GLU A 43 -19.72 -0.89 -16.08
CA GLU A 43 -19.83 -2.36 -16.07
C GLU A 43 -18.48 -3.08 -15.91
N LYS A 44 -17.35 -2.42 -16.17
CA LYS A 44 -16.02 -2.98 -16.02
C LYS A 44 -15.49 -2.88 -14.59
N LYS A 45 -16.10 -2.04 -13.75
CA LYS A 45 -15.66 -1.75 -12.38
C LYS A 45 -16.57 -2.43 -11.35
N LYS A 46 -16.53 -3.77 -11.35
CA LYS A 46 -17.38 -4.62 -10.49
C LYS A 46 -16.70 -5.13 -9.23
N GLU A 47 -15.39 -4.98 -9.12
CA GLU A 47 -14.65 -5.40 -7.93
C GLU A 47 -15.07 -4.60 -6.70
N ALA A 48 -14.98 -5.23 -5.52
CA ALA A 48 -15.48 -4.65 -4.27
C ALA A 48 -14.93 -3.27 -3.94
N HIS A 49 -13.66 -3.00 -4.28
CA HIS A 49 -13.02 -1.71 -3.98
C HIS A 49 -13.65 -0.53 -4.72
N TRP A 50 -14.21 -0.74 -5.92
CA TRP A 50 -14.88 0.33 -6.67
C TRP A 50 -16.14 0.86 -5.98
N GLY A 51 -16.83 -0.01 -5.24
CA GLY A 51 -17.98 0.39 -4.44
C GLY A 51 -17.63 0.86 -3.03
N ARG A 52 -16.51 0.38 -2.48
CA ARG A 52 -16.04 0.68 -1.12
C ARG A 52 -15.34 2.02 -1.03
N ASP A 53 -14.32 2.24 -1.88
CA ASP A 53 -13.49 3.44 -1.83
C ASP A 53 -14.20 4.58 -2.53
N LYS A 54 -14.84 5.44 -1.73
CA LYS A 54 -15.75 6.49 -2.20
C LYS A 54 -15.05 7.78 -2.61
N ASN A 55 -13.82 8.00 -2.13
CA ASN A 55 -13.10 9.25 -2.34
C ASN A 55 -11.59 9.02 -2.28
N LEU A 56 -10.83 10.08 -2.54
CA LEU A 56 -9.37 10.04 -2.49
C LEU A 56 -8.85 9.62 -1.11
N ARG A 57 -9.44 10.10 -0.03
CA ARG A 57 -9.07 9.72 1.34
C ARG A 57 -9.11 8.20 1.54
N ASP A 58 -10.16 7.54 1.07
CA ASP A 58 -10.32 6.08 1.20
C ASP A 58 -9.18 5.34 0.46
N VAL A 59 -8.81 5.80 -0.72
CA VAL A 59 -7.69 5.23 -1.50
C VAL A 59 -6.37 5.41 -0.76
N LEU A 60 -6.09 6.60 -0.24
CA LEU A 60 -4.85 6.87 0.49
C LEU A 60 -4.77 6.07 1.80
N ALA A 61 -5.90 5.91 2.50
CA ALA A 61 -5.99 5.10 3.70
C ALA A 61 -5.68 3.62 3.41
N HIS A 62 -6.18 3.09 2.30
CA HIS A 62 -5.87 1.74 1.84
C HIS A 62 -4.37 1.56 1.61
N LEU A 63 -3.74 2.45 0.86
CA LEU A 63 -2.30 2.42 0.60
C LEU A 63 -1.48 2.52 1.90
N TYR A 64 -1.87 3.39 2.80
CA TYR A 64 -1.23 3.57 4.10
C TYR A 64 -1.25 2.28 4.93
N GLU A 65 -2.39 1.63 5.07
CA GLU A 65 -2.51 0.40 5.86
C GLU A 65 -1.71 -0.75 5.24
N TRP A 66 -1.64 -0.83 3.90
CA TRP A 66 -0.82 -1.82 3.21
C TRP A 66 0.69 -1.56 3.41
N HIS A 67 1.14 -0.29 3.41
CA HIS A 67 2.50 0.06 3.81
C HIS A 67 2.81 -0.41 5.24
N ARG A 68 1.88 -0.20 6.15
CA ARG A 68 2.05 -0.63 7.55
C ARG A 68 2.16 -2.14 7.68
N MET A 69 1.36 -2.89 6.94
CA MET A 69 1.48 -4.36 6.92
C MET A 69 2.85 -4.81 6.40
N LEU A 70 3.33 -4.19 5.34
CA LEU A 70 4.65 -4.48 4.77
C LEU A 70 5.76 -4.20 5.79
N LEU A 71 5.75 -3.04 6.39
CA LEU A 71 6.76 -2.63 7.38
C LEU A 71 6.79 -3.58 8.58
N ARG A 72 5.63 -3.93 9.12
CA ARG A 72 5.50 -4.88 10.21
C ARG A 72 6.00 -6.27 9.82
N TRP A 73 5.63 -6.74 8.66
CA TRP A 73 5.99 -8.07 8.15
C TRP A 73 7.51 -8.22 8.01
N VAL A 74 8.19 -7.22 7.44
CA VAL A 74 9.64 -7.22 7.30
C VAL A 74 10.32 -7.06 8.66
N GLU A 75 9.82 -6.17 9.52
CA GLU A 75 10.36 -6.00 10.88
C GLU A 75 10.32 -7.31 11.67
N SER A 76 9.17 -7.98 11.69
CA SER A 76 8.99 -9.22 12.43
C SER A 76 9.86 -10.37 11.89
N ASN A 77 9.88 -10.54 10.58
CA ASN A 77 10.50 -11.72 9.96
C ASN A 77 11.98 -11.52 9.65
N TYR A 78 12.33 -10.39 9.06
CA TYR A 78 13.70 -10.13 8.64
C TYR A 78 14.58 -9.70 9.82
N TYR A 79 14.12 -8.76 10.65
CA TYR A 79 14.92 -8.22 11.75
C TYR A 79 14.79 -9.02 13.04
N GLN A 80 13.60 -9.52 13.37
CA GLN A 80 13.37 -10.27 14.61
C GLN A 80 13.45 -11.80 14.44
N GLY A 81 13.59 -12.29 13.20
CA GLY A 81 13.76 -13.72 12.94
C GLY A 81 12.50 -14.57 13.15
N LEU A 82 11.33 -13.96 13.12
CA LEU A 82 10.04 -14.66 13.22
C LEU A 82 9.63 -15.25 11.86
N ASN A 83 8.50 -15.96 11.85
CA ASN A 83 7.90 -16.50 10.63
C ASN A 83 6.40 -16.17 10.61
N GLU A 84 6.10 -14.88 10.61
CA GLU A 84 4.75 -14.33 10.64
C GLU A 84 4.17 -14.20 9.24
N PRO A 85 2.87 -14.45 9.03
CA PRO A 85 2.23 -14.21 7.74
C PRO A 85 2.15 -12.70 7.43
N PHE A 86 2.08 -12.36 6.14
CA PHE A 86 1.90 -10.98 5.70
C PHE A 86 0.58 -10.38 6.19
N LEU A 87 -0.52 -11.12 6.00
CA LEU A 87 -1.84 -10.69 6.46
C LEU A 87 -2.02 -11.03 7.95
N PRO A 88 -2.55 -10.10 8.76
CA PRO A 88 -2.81 -10.36 10.17
C PRO A 88 -3.90 -11.41 10.35
N LEU A 89 -3.72 -12.32 11.33
CA LEU A 89 -4.76 -13.28 11.68
C LEU A 89 -6.03 -12.56 12.16
N PRO A 90 -7.22 -13.06 11.85
CA PRO A 90 -7.53 -14.34 11.17
C PRO A 90 -7.57 -14.25 9.63
N TYR A 91 -7.16 -13.14 9.03
CA TYR A 91 -7.25 -12.93 7.59
C TYR A 91 -6.20 -13.74 6.80
N ASN A 92 -6.55 -14.08 5.56
CA ASN A 92 -5.68 -14.75 4.60
C ASN A 92 -6.00 -14.24 3.17
N TRP A 93 -5.29 -14.74 2.17
CA TRP A 93 -5.46 -14.29 0.78
C TRP A 93 -6.83 -14.59 0.15
N LYS A 94 -7.69 -15.37 0.84
CA LYS A 94 -9.09 -15.56 0.44
C LYS A 94 -10.01 -14.55 1.11
N THR A 95 -9.63 -14.00 2.26
CA THR A 95 -10.44 -13.11 3.08
C THR A 95 -9.87 -11.69 3.23
N TYR A 96 -8.80 -11.36 2.51
CA TYR A 96 -8.18 -10.03 2.60
C TYR A 96 -9.14 -8.89 2.21
N GLY A 97 -10.17 -9.17 1.43
CA GLY A 97 -11.23 -8.21 1.14
C GLY A 97 -11.95 -7.72 2.40
N ASP A 98 -12.18 -8.59 3.36
CA ASP A 98 -12.79 -8.24 4.66
C ASP A 98 -11.85 -7.37 5.49
N LEU A 99 -10.54 -7.66 5.44
CA LEU A 99 -9.53 -6.81 6.07
C LEU A 99 -9.53 -5.39 5.47
N ASN A 100 -9.63 -5.28 4.16
CA ASN A 100 -9.71 -3.99 3.49
C ASN A 100 -10.97 -3.19 3.92
N VAL A 101 -12.08 -3.87 4.18
CA VAL A 101 -13.29 -3.23 4.73
C VAL A 101 -13.03 -2.71 6.15
N GLU A 102 -12.31 -3.45 6.98
CA GLU A 102 -11.94 -2.96 8.31
C GLU A 102 -11.02 -1.74 8.25
N PHE A 103 -10.08 -1.71 7.34
CA PHE A 103 -9.24 -0.52 7.10
C PHE A 103 -10.09 0.67 6.66
N TRP A 104 -11.02 0.47 5.75
CA TRP A 104 -11.95 1.50 5.30
C TRP A 104 -12.77 2.06 6.47
N LYS A 105 -13.35 1.20 7.30
CA LYS A 105 -14.10 1.62 8.51
C LYS A 105 -13.24 2.42 9.48
N LYS A 106 -12.02 1.96 9.73
CA LYS A 106 -11.06 2.58 10.65
C LYS A 106 -10.78 4.05 10.30
N HIS A 107 -10.77 4.39 9.02
CA HIS A 107 -10.35 5.70 8.53
C HIS A 107 -11.51 6.63 8.13
N GLN A 108 -12.76 6.27 8.44
CA GLN A 108 -13.90 7.12 8.06
C GLN A 108 -13.91 8.49 8.75
N THR A 109 -13.19 8.62 9.86
CA THR A 109 -13.02 9.90 10.59
C THR A 109 -11.63 10.52 10.39
N THR A 110 -10.75 9.90 9.63
CA THR A 110 -9.43 10.44 9.31
C THR A 110 -9.56 11.47 8.18
N SER A 111 -9.04 12.69 8.38
CA SER A 111 -9.10 13.72 7.34
C SER A 111 -8.18 13.40 6.16
N LEU A 112 -8.46 13.99 5.00
CA LEU A 112 -7.59 13.87 3.82
C LEU A 112 -6.18 14.41 4.13
N GLU A 113 -6.09 15.52 4.86
CA GLU A 113 -4.80 16.10 5.27
C GLU A 113 -4.00 15.14 6.14
N ASP A 114 -4.63 14.55 7.16
CA ASP A 114 -3.97 13.62 8.06
C ASP A 114 -3.52 12.34 7.34
N ILE A 115 -4.38 11.74 6.52
CA ILE A 115 -4.02 10.52 5.81
C ILE A 115 -2.92 10.76 4.76
N SER A 116 -2.89 11.94 4.14
CA SER A 116 -1.83 12.34 3.22
C SER A 116 -0.48 12.42 3.93
N ALA A 117 -0.43 13.03 5.12
CA ALA A 117 0.77 13.10 5.94
C ALA A 117 1.22 11.70 6.41
N MET A 118 0.29 10.87 6.85
CA MET A 118 0.55 9.51 7.29
C MET A 118 1.11 8.65 6.14
N LEU A 119 0.55 8.76 4.94
CA LEU A 119 1.02 8.04 3.76
C LEU A 119 2.42 8.50 3.34
N ASN A 120 2.70 9.80 3.37
CA ASN A 120 4.04 10.33 3.11
C ASN A 120 5.06 9.72 4.06
N GLN A 121 4.73 9.65 5.34
CA GLN A 121 5.60 9.05 6.37
C GLN A 121 5.87 7.57 6.08
N THR A 122 4.85 6.77 5.81
CA THR A 122 5.03 5.34 5.53
C THR A 122 5.75 5.09 4.21
N HIS A 123 5.54 5.95 3.21
CA HIS A 123 6.29 5.86 1.95
C HIS A 123 7.80 6.03 2.20
N GLU A 124 8.20 7.04 2.97
CA GLU A 124 9.60 7.24 3.33
C GLU A 124 10.17 6.07 4.14
N GLU A 125 9.39 5.52 5.05
CA GLU A 125 9.80 4.35 5.83
C GLU A 125 10.01 3.12 4.94
N VAL A 126 9.13 2.88 3.97
CA VAL A 126 9.27 1.78 3.01
C VAL A 126 10.50 1.97 2.13
N LEU A 127 10.76 3.18 1.63
CA LEU A 127 11.97 3.47 0.86
C LEU A 127 13.23 3.24 1.67
N PHE A 128 13.27 3.72 2.90
CA PHE A 128 14.39 3.52 3.81
C PHE A 128 14.65 2.05 4.07
N LEU A 129 13.59 1.27 4.29
CA LEU A 129 13.67 -0.18 4.43
C LEU A 129 14.33 -0.83 3.20
N ALA A 130 13.84 -0.48 2.01
CA ALA A 130 14.38 -1.01 0.75
C ALA A 130 15.85 -0.60 0.52
N GLU A 131 16.22 0.62 0.88
CA GLU A 131 17.60 1.09 0.79
C GLU A 131 18.55 0.33 1.72
N LYS A 132 18.12 0.04 2.95
CA LYS A 132 18.93 -0.67 3.95
C LYS A 132 19.12 -2.15 3.64
N MET A 133 18.13 -2.81 3.05
CA MET A 133 18.21 -4.23 2.78
C MET A 133 19.16 -4.50 1.63
N PRO A 134 20.08 -5.50 1.74
CA PRO A 134 20.89 -5.92 0.61
C PRO A 134 20.03 -6.35 -0.59
N GLU A 135 20.51 -6.10 -1.80
CA GLU A 135 19.79 -6.42 -3.04
C GLU A 135 19.42 -7.91 -3.13
N GLU A 136 20.32 -8.79 -2.72
CA GLU A 136 20.06 -10.24 -2.69
C GLU A 136 18.87 -10.59 -1.79
N ASP A 137 18.70 -9.91 -0.65
CA ASP A 137 17.61 -10.15 0.28
C ASP A 137 16.25 -9.66 -0.26
N LEU A 138 16.29 -8.67 -1.15
CA LEU A 138 15.08 -8.13 -1.80
C LEU A 138 14.65 -8.97 -3.01
N PHE A 139 15.59 -9.55 -3.76
CA PHE A 139 15.31 -10.12 -5.08
C PHE A 139 15.57 -11.62 -5.22
N GLU A 140 16.34 -12.25 -4.34
CA GLU A 140 16.59 -13.68 -4.41
C GLU A 140 15.36 -14.47 -3.95
N LYS A 141 14.77 -15.20 -4.88
CA LYS A 141 13.56 -15.99 -4.60
C LYS A 141 13.86 -17.18 -3.70
N GLY A 142 12.96 -17.45 -2.76
CA GLY A 142 13.06 -18.61 -1.88
C GLY A 142 14.19 -18.55 -0.85
N LYS A 143 14.84 -17.40 -0.69
CA LYS A 143 15.92 -17.23 0.28
C LYS A 143 15.41 -17.34 1.72
N TYR A 144 14.24 -16.81 1.98
CA TYR A 144 13.60 -16.83 3.30
C TYR A 144 12.31 -17.65 3.29
N LYS A 145 12.09 -18.42 4.36
CA LYS A 145 10.88 -19.23 4.51
C LYS A 145 9.60 -18.37 4.54
N TRP A 146 9.67 -17.21 5.17
CA TRP A 146 8.52 -16.31 5.32
C TRP A 146 8.12 -15.60 4.01
N THR A 147 8.98 -15.57 3.00
CA THR A 147 8.66 -15.06 1.67
C THR A 147 8.07 -16.14 0.75
N GLY A 148 8.12 -17.40 1.14
CA GLY A 148 7.69 -18.52 0.30
C GLY A 148 8.54 -18.64 -0.96
N THR A 149 7.88 -18.70 -2.12
CA THR A 149 8.53 -18.77 -3.45
C THR A 149 8.71 -17.42 -4.12
N SER A 150 8.38 -16.37 -3.43
CA SER A 150 8.48 -14.99 -3.95
C SER A 150 9.89 -14.45 -3.87
#